data_5855096cf71b55131a038a8817a80fd2
#
_entry.id   5855096cf71b55131a038a8817a80fd2
#
_cell.length_a   1.000
_cell.length_b   1.000
_cell.length_c   1.000
_cell.angle_alpha   90.00
_cell.angle_beta   90.00
_cell.angle_gamma   90.00
#
_symmetry.space_group_name_H-M   'P 1'
#
loop_
_entity.id
_entity.type
_entity.pdbx_description
1 polymer ?
#
loop_
_entity_poly.entity_id
_entity_poly.type
_entity_poly.pdbx_seq_one_letter_code
_entity_poly.pdbx_strand_id
1 'polypeptide(L)'
;MDGAEQTPGGGVMQNARHPKTHRELCELACRFLRNNGFKVVFSDRFHAWTSCGEHPDALGFRNGASCLIEVKCSRSDFLADRKKVFRSEPEKGMGDWRFYLCEPGVITVADLPAGWGLLYAINGRVRKVHGWPGNHQWVVTVAKPFRANKQAECDYLFSALRRLEIRGVTENGADADRVQTYGL
;
A
#
# COMPACT_ATOMS: atom_id res chain seq x y z
N MET A 1 -41.39 -49.63 22.63
CA MET A 1 -41.26 -48.34 23.33
C MET A 1 -39.81 -48.02 23.37
N ASP A 2 -39.29 -47.35 22.35
CA ASP A 2 -37.93 -46.89 22.34
C ASP A 2 -37.90 -45.44 21.82
N GLY A 3 -37.67 -44.57 22.76
CA GLY A 3 -37.53 -43.11 22.50
C GLY A 3 -36.12 -42.85 21.96
N ALA A 4 -36.06 -42.42 20.74
CA ALA A 4 -34.83 -41.90 20.16
C ALA A 4 -34.65 -40.44 20.57
N GLU A 5 -33.67 -40.19 21.38
CA GLU A 5 -33.21 -38.89 21.83
C GLU A 5 -32.42 -38.21 20.70
N GLN A 6 -32.97 -37.15 20.14
CA GLN A 6 -32.29 -36.32 19.11
C GLN A 6 -31.39 -35.34 19.83
N THR A 7 -30.08 -35.49 19.65
CA THR A 7 -29.06 -34.52 20.04
C THR A 7 -29.14 -33.28 19.13
N PRO A 8 -29.23 -32.06 19.64
CA PRO A 8 -29.19 -30.87 18.80
C PRO A 8 -27.77 -30.62 18.31
N GLY A 9 -27.64 -30.57 16.99
CA GLY A 9 -26.39 -30.26 16.33
C GLY A 9 -25.79 -28.92 16.76
N GLY A 10 -24.53 -28.97 17.21
CA GLY A 10 -23.75 -27.81 17.58
C GLY A 10 -23.57 -26.87 16.39
N GLY A 11 -24.28 -25.75 16.46
CA GLY A 11 -24.06 -24.64 15.52
C GLY A 11 -22.63 -24.12 15.70
N VAL A 12 -21.82 -24.24 14.67
CA VAL A 12 -20.52 -23.57 14.58
C VAL A 12 -20.80 -22.07 14.61
N MET A 13 -20.57 -21.43 15.75
CA MET A 13 -20.55 -19.97 15.83
C MET A 13 -19.48 -19.47 14.87
N GLN A 14 -19.90 -18.97 13.71
CA GLN A 14 -19.04 -18.17 12.85
C GLN A 14 -18.69 -16.91 13.65
N ASN A 15 -17.46 -16.87 14.15
CA ASN A 15 -16.89 -15.70 14.80
C ASN A 15 -17.03 -14.53 13.82
N ALA A 16 -17.99 -13.65 14.04
CA ALA A 16 -18.21 -12.45 13.26
C ALA A 16 -16.93 -11.60 13.38
N ARG A 17 -16.10 -11.64 12.37
CA ARG A 17 -14.87 -10.84 12.35
C ARG A 17 -15.26 -9.39 12.23
N HIS A 18 -14.86 -8.59 13.20
CA HIS A 18 -14.98 -7.13 13.08
C HIS A 18 -14.25 -6.64 11.82
N PRO A 19 -14.86 -5.71 11.05
CA PRO A 19 -14.20 -5.11 9.91
C PRO A 19 -12.88 -4.45 10.35
N LYS A 20 -11.86 -4.54 9.49
CA LYS A 20 -10.54 -3.95 9.81
C LYS A 20 -10.63 -2.44 9.87
N THR A 21 -9.97 -1.88 10.86
CA THR A 21 -9.78 -0.43 10.96
C THR A 21 -8.85 0.07 9.85
N HIS A 22 -8.94 1.36 9.53
CA HIS A 22 -8.03 2.02 8.58
C HIS A 22 -6.56 1.76 8.94
N ARG A 23 -6.21 1.94 10.21
CA ARG A 23 -4.86 1.70 10.72
C ARG A 23 -4.36 0.29 10.47
N GLU A 24 -5.17 -0.72 10.75
CA GLU A 24 -4.80 -2.12 10.52
C GLU A 24 -4.57 -2.41 9.03
N LEU A 25 -5.35 -1.80 8.15
CA LEU A 25 -5.17 -1.91 6.71
C LEU A 25 -3.92 -1.19 6.23
N CYS A 26 -3.58 0.00 6.75
CA CYS A 26 -2.33 0.71 6.45
C CYS A 26 -1.10 -0.09 6.88
N GLU A 27 -1.12 -0.66 8.09
CA GLU A 27 -0.04 -1.54 8.58
C GLU A 27 0.12 -2.79 7.70
N LEU A 28 -1.01 -3.36 7.26
CA LEU A 28 -1.03 -4.51 6.34
C LEU A 28 -0.46 -4.14 4.97
N ALA A 29 -0.82 -2.97 4.42
CA ALA A 29 -0.30 -2.44 3.16
C ALA A 29 1.23 -2.26 3.21
N CYS A 30 1.75 -1.65 4.27
CA CYS A 30 3.18 -1.44 4.45
C CYS A 30 3.95 -2.77 4.56
N ARG A 31 3.44 -3.73 5.33
CA ARG A 31 4.03 -5.07 5.44
C ARG A 31 4.01 -5.80 4.09
N PHE A 32 2.90 -5.68 3.35
CA PHE A 32 2.77 -6.27 2.03
C PHE A 32 3.80 -5.70 1.05
N LEU A 33 3.99 -4.37 1.00
CA LEU A 33 5.00 -3.73 0.16
C LEU A 33 6.40 -4.24 0.49
N ARG A 34 6.79 -4.29 1.76
CA ARG A 34 8.10 -4.80 2.19
C ARG A 34 8.33 -6.25 1.74
N ASN A 35 7.32 -7.10 1.89
CA ASN A 35 7.37 -8.50 1.47
C ASN A 35 7.40 -8.68 -0.07
N ASN A 36 7.06 -7.64 -0.83
CA ASN A 36 7.13 -7.62 -2.30
C ASN A 36 8.32 -6.80 -2.84
N GLY A 37 9.36 -6.59 -2.03
CA GLY A 37 10.65 -6.06 -2.45
C GLY A 37 10.77 -4.53 -2.43
N PHE A 38 9.82 -3.82 -1.82
CA PHE A 38 9.95 -2.37 -1.59
C PHE A 38 10.79 -2.14 -0.33
N LYS A 39 12.00 -1.60 -0.50
CA LYS A 39 12.98 -1.44 0.59
C LYS A 39 12.72 -0.22 1.45
N VAL A 40 12.15 0.83 0.87
CA VAL A 40 11.72 2.04 1.58
C VAL A 40 10.21 2.09 1.52
N VAL A 41 9.54 2.09 2.69
CA VAL A 41 8.08 2.09 2.79
C VAL A 41 7.65 3.07 3.87
N PHE A 42 6.81 4.02 3.49
CA PHE A 42 6.17 4.97 4.38
C PHE A 42 4.72 4.56 4.64
N SER A 43 4.26 4.77 5.86
CA SER A 43 2.87 4.61 6.26
C SER A 43 2.15 5.95 6.35
N ASP A 44 0.84 5.92 6.54
CA ASP A 44 -0.04 7.04 6.85
C ASP A 44 0.44 7.93 8.01
N ARG A 45 1.29 7.40 8.90
CA ARG A 45 1.89 8.15 10.02
C ARG A 45 3.05 9.06 9.60
N PHE A 46 3.60 8.86 8.42
CA PHE A 46 4.66 9.71 7.91
C PHE A 46 4.04 10.85 7.10
N HIS A 47 4.06 12.04 7.65
CA HIS A 47 3.60 13.24 6.98
C HIS A 47 4.79 14.04 6.45
N ALA A 48 4.80 14.33 5.17
CA ALA A 48 5.71 15.24 4.53
C ALA A 48 4.91 16.32 3.78
N TRP A 49 5.45 17.53 3.75
CA TRP A 49 4.95 18.51 2.82
C TRP A 49 5.38 18.10 1.41
N THR A 50 4.44 18.11 0.47
CA THR A 50 4.71 17.81 -0.93
C THR A 50 4.02 18.81 -1.83
N SER A 51 4.57 19.04 -3.02
CA SER A 51 4.00 19.94 -4.02
C SER A 51 2.59 19.56 -4.47
N CYS A 52 2.19 18.30 -4.32
CA CYS A 52 0.86 17.81 -4.72
C CYS A 52 -0.15 17.72 -3.56
N GLY A 53 0.28 17.85 -2.32
CA GLY A 53 -0.58 17.72 -1.14
C GLY A 53 -1.16 16.32 -0.91
N GLU A 54 -0.67 15.29 -1.62
CA GLU A 54 -1.12 13.91 -1.42
C GLU A 54 -0.51 13.30 -0.16
N HIS A 55 -1.34 12.66 0.66
CA HIS A 55 -0.95 11.91 1.86
C HIS A 55 -1.30 10.43 1.65
N PRO A 56 -0.34 9.61 1.20
CA PRO A 56 -0.60 8.21 0.93
C PRO A 56 -0.75 7.39 2.20
N ASP A 57 -1.68 6.43 2.19
CA ASP A 57 -1.86 5.46 3.28
C ASP A 57 -0.68 4.49 3.36
N ALA A 58 -0.10 4.12 2.22
CA ALA A 58 1.19 3.47 2.12
C ALA A 58 1.89 3.82 0.80
N LEU A 59 3.16 4.22 0.88
CA LEU A 59 4.00 4.52 -0.28
C LEU A 59 5.30 3.75 -0.19
N GLY A 60 5.57 2.92 -1.19
CA GLY A 60 6.76 2.09 -1.26
C GLY A 60 7.67 2.45 -2.43
N PHE A 61 8.97 2.38 -2.19
CA PHE A 61 10.00 2.57 -3.21
C PHE A 61 10.85 1.32 -3.35
N ARG A 62 11.11 0.96 -4.58
CA ARG A 62 12.10 -0.04 -4.99
C ARG A 62 12.90 0.53 -6.15
N ASN A 63 13.99 -0.13 -6.52
CA ASN A 63 14.82 0.34 -7.63
C ASN A 63 13.98 0.59 -8.89
N GLY A 64 13.96 1.85 -9.36
CA GLY A 64 13.29 2.27 -10.59
C GLY A 64 11.75 2.35 -10.54
N ALA A 65 11.10 2.13 -9.38
CA ALA A 65 9.65 2.19 -9.29
C ALA A 65 9.15 2.64 -7.92
N SER A 66 7.99 3.28 -7.93
CA SER A 66 7.19 3.61 -6.74
C SER A 66 5.81 2.95 -6.80
N CYS A 67 5.27 2.61 -5.63
CA CYS A 67 3.95 2.00 -5.49
C CYS A 67 3.19 2.69 -4.37
N LEU A 68 2.02 3.21 -4.71
CA LEU A 68 1.08 3.80 -3.77
C LEU A 68 -0.05 2.80 -3.52
N ILE A 69 -0.40 2.61 -2.24
CA ILE A 69 -1.60 1.87 -1.84
C ILE A 69 -2.49 2.79 -1.02
N GLU A 70 -3.71 2.98 -1.49
CA GLU A 70 -4.80 3.68 -0.82
C GLU A 70 -5.72 2.69 -0.15
N VAL A 71 -5.94 2.86 1.13
CA VAL A 71 -6.80 2.01 1.95
C VAL A 71 -8.24 2.53 1.92
N LYS A 72 -9.20 1.64 1.82
CA LYS A 72 -10.63 1.98 1.89
C LYS A 72 -11.37 1.05 2.82
N CYS A 73 -11.97 1.62 3.86
CA CYS A 73 -12.73 0.86 4.85
C CYS A 73 -14.19 0.68 4.45
N SER A 74 -14.71 1.52 3.57
CA SER A 74 -16.11 1.47 3.13
C SER A 74 -16.29 1.92 1.68
N ARG A 75 -17.44 1.59 1.12
CA ARG A 75 -17.83 2.05 -0.22
C ARG A 75 -17.94 3.58 -0.29
N SER A 76 -18.47 4.23 0.74
CA SER A 76 -18.58 5.69 0.80
C SER A 76 -17.21 6.37 0.82
N ASP A 77 -16.25 5.81 1.55
CA ASP A 77 -14.87 6.28 1.58
C ASP A 77 -14.21 6.20 0.20
N PHE A 78 -14.39 5.09 -0.50
CA PHE A 78 -13.92 4.95 -1.88
C PHE A 78 -14.53 5.99 -2.83
N LEU A 79 -15.84 6.21 -2.75
CA LEU A 79 -16.52 7.19 -3.61
C LEU A 79 -16.08 8.64 -3.31
N ALA A 80 -15.80 8.97 -2.06
CA ALA A 80 -15.26 10.27 -1.68
C ALA A 80 -13.85 10.51 -2.25
N ASP A 81 -13.01 9.46 -2.28
CA ASP A 81 -11.64 9.54 -2.82
C ASP A 81 -11.60 9.96 -4.30
N ARG A 82 -12.59 9.56 -5.09
CA ARG A 82 -12.67 9.89 -6.52
C ARG A 82 -12.71 11.40 -6.82
N LYS A 83 -13.07 12.22 -5.84
CA LYS A 83 -13.15 13.69 -5.97
C LYS A 83 -11.82 14.41 -5.78
N LYS A 84 -10.77 13.69 -5.36
CA LYS A 84 -9.45 14.28 -5.16
C LYS A 84 -8.80 14.66 -6.50
N VAL A 85 -8.14 15.81 -6.58
CA VAL A 85 -7.54 16.35 -7.81
C VAL A 85 -6.58 15.36 -8.47
N PHE A 86 -5.73 14.70 -7.71
CA PHE A 86 -4.77 13.69 -8.23
C PHE A 86 -5.43 12.36 -8.67
N ARG A 87 -6.76 12.26 -8.61
CA ARG A 87 -7.52 11.17 -9.25
C ARG A 87 -7.99 11.56 -10.65
N SER A 88 -8.34 12.85 -10.87
CA SER A 88 -8.68 13.38 -12.19
C SER A 88 -7.45 13.76 -13.02
N GLU A 89 -6.36 14.15 -12.34
CA GLU A 89 -5.06 14.53 -12.94
C GLU A 89 -3.97 13.60 -12.40
N PRO A 90 -3.86 12.37 -12.95
CA PRO A 90 -3.01 11.33 -12.38
C PRO A 90 -1.53 11.69 -12.31
N GLU A 91 -1.04 12.55 -13.20
CA GLU A 91 0.34 13.04 -13.23
C GLU A 91 0.69 13.94 -12.03
N LYS A 92 -0.30 14.47 -11.33
CA LYS A 92 -0.10 15.23 -10.09
C LYS A 92 0.10 14.35 -8.86
N GLY A 93 -0.29 13.08 -8.92
CA GLY A 93 -0.18 12.14 -7.79
C GLY A 93 1.11 11.32 -7.78
N MET A 94 1.42 10.74 -6.63
CA MET A 94 2.55 9.84 -6.44
C MET A 94 2.23 8.40 -6.86
N GLY A 95 3.26 7.57 -7.02
CA GLY A 95 3.15 6.16 -7.39
C GLY A 95 3.09 5.91 -8.89
N ASP A 96 4.11 5.24 -9.44
CA ASP A 96 4.09 4.69 -10.81
C ASP A 96 3.05 3.57 -10.93
N TRP A 97 2.80 2.87 -9.83
CA TRP A 97 1.81 1.83 -9.65
C TRP A 97 0.90 2.22 -8.49
N ARG A 98 -0.41 2.10 -8.68
CA ARG A 98 -1.40 2.53 -7.67
C ARG A 98 -2.43 1.45 -7.45
N PHE A 99 -2.72 1.17 -6.18
CA PHE A 99 -3.66 0.14 -5.78
C PHE A 99 -4.61 0.65 -4.72
N TYR A 100 -5.84 0.16 -4.76
CA TYR A 100 -6.71 0.18 -3.60
C TYR A 100 -6.54 -1.09 -2.79
N LEU A 101 -6.52 -0.97 -1.47
CA LEU A 101 -6.59 -2.08 -0.52
C LEU A 101 -7.87 -1.95 0.32
N CYS A 102 -8.70 -2.97 0.29
CA CYS A 102 -9.93 -3.02 1.07
C CYS A 102 -10.29 -4.46 1.46
N GLU A 103 -11.29 -4.64 2.32
CA GLU A 103 -11.92 -5.94 2.48
C GLU A 103 -12.78 -6.30 1.25
N PRO A 104 -12.99 -7.60 0.95
CA PRO A 104 -13.88 -8.01 -0.13
C PRO A 104 -15.28 -7.40 0.02
N GLY A 105 -15.88 -6.99 -1.10
CA GLY A 105 -17.20 -6.36 -1.12
C GLY A 105 -17.21 -4.83 -1.05
N VAL A 106 -16.11 -4.19 -0.66
CA VAL A 106 -16.00 -2.71 -0.63
C VAL A 106 -15.78 -2.14 -2.03
N ILE A 107 -14.84 -2.69 -2.78
CA ILE A 107 -14.51 -2.30 -4.16
C ILE A 107 -14.44 -3.56 -5.02
N THR A 108 -14.94 -3.48 -6.25
CA THR A 108 -14.81 -4.52 -7.27
C THR A 108 -13.88 -4.05 -8.40
N VAL A 109 -13.43 -4.97 -9.25
CA VAL A 109 -12.59 -4.62 -10.41
C VAL A 109 -13.31 -3.66 -11.35
N ALA A 110 -14.63 -3.78 -11.49
CA ALA A 110 -15.45 -2.91 -12.33
C ALA A 110 -15.53 -1.45 -11.83
N ASP A 111 -15.20 -1.22 -10.56
CA ASP A 111 -15.22 0.12 -9.96
C ASP A 111 -13.93 0.90 -10.18
N LEU A 112 -12.86 0.23 -10.59
CA LEU A 112 -11.52 0.82 -10.62
C LEU A 112 -11.41 1.91 -11.67
N PRO A 113 -10.76 3.04 -11.33
CA PRO A 113 -10.29 3.98 -12.35
C PRO A 113 -9.23 3.32 -13.24
N ALA A 114 -9.08 3.82 -14.46
CA ALA A 114 -8.08 3.33 -15.40
C ALA A 114 -6.67 3.31 -14.76
N GLY A 115 -5.93 2.22 -14.96
CA GLY A 115 -4.57 2.04 -14.45
C GLY A 115 -4.46 1.64 -12.97
N TRP A 116 -5.53 1.72 -12.17
CA TRP A 116 -5.52 1.29 -10.78
C TRP A 116 -5.66 -0.22 -10.64
N GLY A 117 -4.95 -0.77 -9.66
CA GLY A 117 -5.09 -2.15 -9.26
C GLY A 117 -5.92 -2.34 -7.99
N LEU A 118 -6.22 -3.59 -7.66
CA LEU A 118 -7.01 -3.98 -6.50
C LEU A 118 -6.35 -5.07 -5.69
N LEU A 119 -6.33 -4.86 -4.40
CA LEU A 119 -5.84 -5.76 -3.38
C LEU A 119 -6.94 -6.00 -2.35
N TYR A 120 -7.10 -7.26 -1.91
CA TYR A 120 -8.03 -7.57 -0.82
C TYR A 120 -7.30 -7.97 0.45
N ALA A 121 -7.77 -7.43 1.57
CA ALA A 121 -7.36 -7.84 2.90
C ALA A 121 -8.22 -9.02 3.36
N ILE A 122 -7.66 -10.23 3.37
CA ILE A 122 -8.36 -11.45 3.76
C ILE A 122 -7.55 -12.17 4.84
N ASN A 123 -8.15 -12.42 6.00
CA ASN A 123 -7.52 -13.18 7.08
C ASN A 123 -6.13 -12.65 7.50
N GLY A 124 -5.96 -11.32 7.55
CA GLY A 124 -4.67 -10.70 7.92
C GLY A 124 -3.59 -10.77 6.84
N ARG A 125 -3.94 -11.18 5.63
CA ARG A 125 -3.05 -11.25 4.47
C ARG A 125 -3.61 -10.42 3.31
N VAL A 126 -2.72 -9.96 2.42
CA VAL A 126 -3.12 -9.28 1.19
C VAL A 126 -3.19 -10.27 0.04
N ARG A 127 -4.33 -10.32 -0.64
CA ARG A 127 -4.53 -11.06 -1.88
C ARG A 127 -4.49 -10.09 -3.07
N LYS A 128 -3.68 -10.41 -4.05
CA LYS A 128 -3.61 -9.69 -5.33
C LYS A 128 -4.85 -10.05 -6.16
N VAL A 129 -5.67 -9.06 -6.50
CA VAL A 129 -6.93 -9.26 -7.24
C VAL A 129 -6.79 -8.81 -8.68
N HIS A 130 -6.26 -7.59 -8.89
CA HIS A 130 -6.13 -7.00 -10.22
C HIS A 130 -4.89 -6.12 -10.33
N GLY A 131 -4.25 -6.12 -11.50
CA GLY A 131 -3.24 -5.14 -11.90
C GLY A 131 -1.86 -5.29 -11.25
N TRP A 132 -1.63 -6.31 -10.39
CA TRP A 132 -0.30 -6.51 -9.79
C TRP A 132 0.66 -7.04 -10.83
N PRO A 133 1.77 -6.32 -11.13
CA PRO A 133 2.67 -6.69 -12.22
C PRO A 133 3.58 -7.86 -11.84
N GLY A 134 4.11 -8.52 -12.86
CA GLY A 134 5.22 -9.47 -12.69
C GLY A 134 6.52 -8.75 -12.28
N ASN A 135 7.46 -9.51 -11.73
CA ASN A 135 8.68 -8.94 -11.15
C ASN A 135 9.48 -8.02 -12.09
N HIS A 136 9.57 -8.36 -13.36
CA HIS A 136 10.30 -7.56 -14.36
C HIS A 136 9.54 -6.31 -14.81
N GLN A 137 8.22 -6.28 -14.70
CA GLN A 137 7.40 -5.16 -15.19
C GLN A 137 7.52 -3.90 -14.33
N TRP A 138 7.91 -4.03 -13.06
CA TRP A 138 8.03 -2.89 -12.14
C TRP A 138 8.89 -1.76 -12.66
N VAL A 139 9.99 -2.08 -13.31
CA VAL A 139 11.00 -1.11 -13.77
C VAL A 139 10.87 -0.73 -15.25
N VAL A 140 10.04 -1.45 -16.00
CA VAL A 140 9.81 -1.18 -17.42
C VAL A 140 8.91 0.04 -17.56
N THR A 141 9.46 1.15 -18.07
CA THR A 141 8.75 2.44 -18.13
C THR A 141 7.43 2.36 -18.89
N VAL A 142 7.41 1.65 -20.02
CA VAL A 142 6.18 1.51 -20.84
C VAL A 142 5.12 0.60 -20.21
N ALA A 143 5.46 -0.17 -19.19
CA ALA A 143 4.52 -1.02 -18.48
C ALA A 143 3.86 -0.30 -17.29
N LYS A 144 4.40 0.85 -16.87
CA LYS A 144 3.88 1.60 -15.72
C LYS A 144 2.56 2.27 -16.08
N PRO A 145 1.48 2.03 -15.30
CA PRO A 145 0.19 2.65 -15.57
C PRO A 145 0.19 4.17 -15.43
N PHE A 146 1.09 4.70 -14.58
CA PHE A 146 1.16 6.13 -14.28
C PHE A 146 2.57 6.68 -14.45
N ARG A 147 2.62 7.95 -14.79
CA ARG A 147 3.81 8.78 -14.68
C ARG A 147 3.71 9.54 -13.37
N ALA A 148 4.29 8.98 -12.31
CA ALA A 148 4.21 9.59 -10.98
C ALA A 148 4.84 10.99 -10.93
N ASN A 149 4.31 11.85 -10.06
CA ASN A 149 4.91 13.14 -9.71
C ASN A 149 6.23 12.90 -8.96
N LYS A 150 7.33 12.85 -9.72
CA LYS A 150 8.67 12.57 -9.16
C LYS A 150 9.19 13.67 -8.26
N GLN A 151 8.73 14.92 -8.45
CA GLN A 151 9.06 16.00 -7.52
C GLN A 151 8.42 15.76 -6.16
N ALA A 152 7.13 15.43 -6.11
CA ALA A 152 6.46 15.11 -4.86
C ALA A 152 7.06 13.89 -4.15
N GLU A 153 7.47 12.87 -4.90
CA GLU A 153 8.18 11.72 -4.35
C GLU A 153 9.57 12.09 -3.80
N CYS A 154 10.30 12.98 -4.49
CA CYS A 154 11.58 13.52 -4.03
C CYS A 154 11.40 14.32 -2.73
N ASP A 155 10.40 15.19 -2.65
CA ASP A 155 10.07 15.97 -1.44
C ASP A 155 9.77 15.03 -0.25
N TYR A 156 9.10 13.92 -0.52
CA TYR A 156 8.77 12.90 0.48
C TYR A 156 10.04 12.21 1.02
N LEU A 157 10.92 11.77 0.11
CA LEU A 157 12.21 11.15 0.45
C LEU A 157 13.15 12.13 1.15
N PHE A 158 13.24 13.37 0.66
CA PHE A 158 14.03 14.44 1.29
C PHE A 158 13.57 14.69 2.74
N SER A 159 12.26 14.78 2.95
CA SER A 159 11.69 14.97 4.28
C SER A 159 12.05 13.83 5.24
N ALA A 160 12.08 12.59 4.72
CA ALA A 160 12.46 11.43 5.49
C ALA A 160 13.95 11.44 5.85
N LEU A 161 14.83 11.68 4.87
CA LEU A 161 16.28 11.75 5.08
C LEU A 161 16.67 12.87 6.03
N ARG A 162 16.10 14.07 5.87
CA ARG A 162 16.34 15.19 6.79
C ARG A 162 15.98 14.85 8.24
N ARG A 163 14.89 14.09 8.46
CA ARG A 163 14.54 13.65 9.83
C ARG A 163 15.53 12.64 10.40
N LEU A 164 16.13 11.79 9.57
CA LEU A 164 17.19 10.87 9.99
C LEU A 164 18.46 11.63 10.35
N GLU A 165 18.86 12.61 9.53
CA GLU A 165 20.01 13.47 9.81
C GLU A 165 19.85 14.23 11.13
N ILE A 166 18.73 14.92 11.34
CA ILE A 166 18.44 15.64 12.60
C ILE A 166 18.50 14.71 13.82
N ARG A 167 18.20 13.43 13.67
CA ARG A 167 18.28 12.43 14.74
C ARG A 167 19.69 11.86 14.95
N GLY A 168 20.69 12.35 14.21
CA GLY A 168 22.09 11.89 14.31
C GLY A 168 22.31 10.46 13.77
N VAL A 169 21.39 9.92 12.97
CA VAL A 169 21.55 8.57 12.43
C VAL A 169 22.54 8.53 11.27
N THR A 170 22.80 9.68 10.63
CA THR A 170 23.72 9.79 9.49
C THR A 170 25.15 10.12 9.89
N GLU A 171 25.40 10.62 11.13
CA GLU A 171 26.73 11.02 11.56
C GLU A 171 27.54 9.91 12.24
N ASN A 172 26.93 8.83 12.66
CA ASN A 172 27.65 7.68 13.23
C ASN A 172 28.10 6.71 12.13
N GLY A 173 29.06 7.16 11.32
CA GLY A 173 29.80 6.32 10.35
C GLY A 173 30.68 5.25 11.01
N ALA A 174 30.20 4.55 12.01
CA ALA A 174 30.89 3.42 12.63
C ALA A 174 30.71 2.10 11.87
N ASP A 175 30.02 2.09 10.71
CA ASP A 175 29.86 0.91 9.86
C ASP A 175 30.13 1.20 8.35
N ALA A 176 31.02 2.15 8.05
CA ALA A 176 31.48 2.40 6.68
C ALA A 176 32.28 1.21 6.07
N ASP A 177 32.71 0.26 6.89
CA ASP A 177 33.53 -0.88 6.45
C ASP A 177 32.71 -2.10 5.97
N ARG A 178 31.40 -2.04 5.95
CA ARG A 178 30.55 -3.15 5.47
C ARG A 178 30.02 -3.03 4.04
N VAL A 179 30.36 -1.97 3.32
CA VAL A 179 29.90 -1.76 1.91
C VAL A 179 30.96 -2.15 0.89
N GLN A 180 32.10 -2.66 1.30
CA GLN A 180 33.13 -3.17 0.39
C GLN A 180 33.06 -4.69 0.29
N THR A 181 32.11 -5.24 -0.42
CA THR A 181 32.27 -6.54 -1.15
C THR A 181 30.97 -6.91 -1.87
N TYR A 182 30.61 -6.18 -2.89
CA TYR A 182 29.97 -6.75 -4.07
C TYR A 182 30.60 -6.03 -5.27
N GLY A 183 31.80 -6.51 -5.60
CA GLY A 183 32.49 -6.14 -6.82
C GLY A 183 31.83 -6.80 -8.01
N LEU A 184 31.85 -6.05 -9.11
CA LEU A 184 31.87 -6.38 -10.52
C LEU A 184 31.04 -7.58 -11.00
#